data_bd6f43d38680ad97ec7b66b0137bf9b7
#
_entry.id   bd6f43d38680ad97ec7b66b0137bf9b7
#
_cell.length_a   1.000
_cell.length_b   1.000
_cell.length_c   1.000
_cell.angle_alpha   90.00
_cell.angle_beta   90.00
_cell.angle_gamma   90.00
#
_symmetry.space_group_name_H-M   'P 1'
#
loop_
_entity.id
_entity.type
_entity.pdbx_description
1 polymer ?
#
loop_
_entity_poly.entity_id
_entity_poly.type
_entity_poly.pdbx_seq_one_letter_code
_entity_poly.pdbx_strand_id
1 'polypeptide(L)'
;MVEGFNAVVDRFTRWGRITLNIAWAAAILLLPITSLPLLSRLAGNTAVAPASLIPFVWMVLFWFAFYVIKKGTLPREGIPFLLFISVAVIASALAFFVNIPPFKDKNIAGEELSGILTLLIGAAFYFVTAGWLVKSQSKLLLTLKLVDVSVLILLLWAAIQGFYIYIFHGRYPAALLEFQSIFSTRGLWLNRITAFAFEPSWLAQQLNLLFLPLWLAATITGWSAFRFRLWKISFENLLLAIGAVVLLVSSRVGTLSLLLVLAFLGIYINIRQAKRLQKWTLEHFAHAPLLFQKILRGVLPVILLLVFLGVYALVAILLVYGLSQMDWRLARFFQVTSVTQLKLLTDNIYLFFNFLAFAERFVYWMAGWRIFNLYPIFGVGLGNAGFYFPYTLPAYSWSLPEVMDTYFRLSTIPNIKSLWFRLLAETGIVGFSSFLTWCLIVFRSAWSIRLNKSHLFKTVGWFGLFVLVAFVIEGFSTDTFALPYLWLSLGIVSATAAIYRKQLTDQAAGPVLDT
;
A
#
# COMPACT_ATOMS: atom_id res chain seq x y z
N MET A 1 -19.10 10.96 49.99
CA MET A 1 -19.34 11.73 48.74
C MET A 1 -18.14 11.68 47.80
N VAL A 2 -16.91 11.86 48.29
CA VAL A 2 -15.67 11.78 47.48
C VAL A 2 -15.40 10.37 46.90
N GLU A 3 -15.64 9.31 47.67
CA GLU A 3 -15.49 7.91 47.20
C GLU A 3 -16.49 7.56 46.10
N GLY A 4 -17.74 8.02 46.21
CA GLY A 4 -18.75 7.81 45.18
C GLY A 4 -18.40 8.54 43.86
N PHE A 5 -17.84 9.76 43.94
CA PHE A 5 -17.40 10.52 42.78
C PHE A 5 -16.21 9.86 42.09
N ASN A 6 -15.21 9.39 42.85
CA ASN A 6 -14.08 8.66 42.30
C ASN A 6 -14.51 7.35 41.62
N ALA A 7 -15.45 6.60 42.21
CA ALA A 7 -16.00 5.38 41.60
C ALA A 7 -16.75 5.65 40.28
N VAL A 8 -17.46 6.78 40.16
CA VAL A 8 -18.11 7.21 38.93
C VAL A 8 -17.08 7.62 37.88
N VAL A 9 -16.08 8.40 38.26
CA VAL A 9 -14.98 8.81 37.34
C VAL A 9 -14.21 7.58 36.86
N ASP A 10 -13.91 6.60 37.71
CA ASP A 10 -13.27 5.35 37.33
C ASP A 10 -14.14 4.49 36.40
N ARG A 11 -15.44 4.47 36.64
CA ARG A 11 -16.40 3.79 35.76
C ARG A 11 -16.41 4.44 34.37
N PHE A 12 -16.50 5.78 34.29
CA PHE A 12 -16.46 6.51 33.01
C PHE A 12 -15.13 6.29 32.26
N THR A 13 -14.02 6.33 32.96
CA THR A 13 -12.69 6.07 32.34
C THR A 13 -12.53 4.62 31.90
N ARG A 14 -13.14 3.66 32.61
CA ARG A 14 -13.16 2.25 32.20
C ARG A 14 -14.02 2.04 30.97
N TRP A 15 -15.23 2.59 30.90
CA TRP A 15 -16.10 2.54 29.74
C TRP A 15 -15.45 3.21 28.52
N GLY A 16 -14.85 4.37 28.70
CA GLY A 16 -14.11 5.06 27.65
C GLY A 16 -12.97 4.20 27.07
N ARG A 17 -12.21 3.48 27.90
CA ARG A 17 -11.16 2.55 27.43
C ARG A 17 -11.74 1.35 26.69
N ILE A 18 -12.86 0.80 27.11
CA ILE A 18 -13.53 -0.32 26.46
C ILE A 18 -14.03 0.11 25.07
N THR A 19 -14.73 1.24 24.97
CA THR A 19 -15.25 1.74 23.68
C THR A 19 -14.14 2.04 22.68
N LEU A 20 -13.01 2.59 23.11
CA LEU A 20 -11.86 2.84 22.26
C LEU A 20 -11.19 1.54 21.76
N ASN A 21 -11.08 0.52 22.62
CA ASN A 21 -10.55 -0.79 22.19
C ASN A 21 -11.50 -1.48 21.19
N ILE A 22 -12.83 -1.37 21.39
CA ILE A 22 -13.82 -1.87 20.44
C ILE A 22 -13.74 -1.10 19.13
N ALA A 23 -13.67 0.23 19.17
CA ALA A 23 -13.53 1.06 17.97
C ALA A 23 -12.26 0.72 17.19
N TRP A 24 -11.12 0.53 17.88
CA TRP A 24 -9.89 0.08 17.23
C TRP A 24 -10.05 -1.29 16.57
N ALA A 25 -10.60 -2.27 17.28
CA ALA A 25 -10.84 -3.60 16.74
C ALA A 25 -11.78 -3.56 15.53
N ALA A 26 -12.89 -2.81 15.63
CA ALA A 26 -13.83 -2.63 14.52
C ALA A 26 -13.17 -1.92 13.32
N ALA A 27 -12.33 -0.92 13.55
CA ALA A 27 -11.59 -0.23 12.48
C ALA A 27 -10.69 -1.20 11.69
N ILE A 28 -9.99 -2.12 12.38
CA ILE A 28 -9.14 -3.12 11.72
C ILE A 28 -9.98 -4.19 11.03
N LEU A 29 -11.04 -4.68 11.64
CA LEU A 29 -11.89 -5.72 11.05
C LEU A 29 -12.66 -5.23 9.80
N LEU A 30 -12.99 -3.95 9.72
CA LEU A 30 -13.69 -3.35 8.60
C LEU A 30 -12.76 -2.86 7.47
N LEU A 31 -11.44 -3.01 7.60
CA LEU A 31 -10.47 -2.64 6.55
C LEU A 31 -10.79 -3.21 5.15
N PRO A 32 -11.27 -4.47 4.99
CA PRO A 32 -11.55 -5.01 3.67
C PRO A 32 -12.60 -4.26 2.86
N ILE A 33 -13.48 -3.49 3.50
CA ILE A 33 -14.59 -2.78 2.86
C ILE A 33 -14.15 -1.38 2.46
N THR A 34 -14.02 -1.12 1.16
CA THR A 34 -13.43 0.13 0.64
C THR A 34 -14.45 1.17 0.19
N SER A 35 -15.71 0.77 -0.04
CA SER A 35 -16.74 1.61 -0.64
C SER A 35 -18.12 1.30 -0.04
N LEU A 36 -18.27 1.56 1.26
CA LEU A 36 -19.53 1.31 1.96
C LEU A 36 -20.61 2.27 1.45
N PRO A 37 -21.78 1.77 0.96
CA PRO A 37 -22.82 2.62 0.34
C PRO A 37 -23.35 3.72 1.26
N LEU A 38 -23.49 3.45 2.56
CA LEU A 38 -23.90 4.44 3.54
C LEU A 38 -22.94 5.65 3.58
N LEU A 39 -21.64 5.39 3.70
CA LEU A 39 -20.62 6.44 3.74
C LEU A 39 -20.47 7.14 2.39
N SER A 40 -20.56 6.38 1.29
CA SER A 40 -20.51 6.95 -0.06
C SER A 40 -21.58 8.01 -0.27
N ARG A 41 -22.84 7.72 0.12
CA ARG A 41 -23.96 8.66 0.02
C ARG A 41 -23.76 9.91 0.91
N LEU A 42 -23.29 9.73 2.14
CA LEU A 42 -23.01 10.83 3.06
C LEU A 42 -21.88 11.74 2.56
N ALA A 43 -20.92 11.19 1.83
CA ALA A 43 -19.78 11.92 1.28
C ALA A 43 -19.97 12.38 -0.18
N GLY A 44 -21.20 12.50 -0.67
CA GLY A 44 -21.51 13.00 -2.02
C GLY A 44 -21.31 11.97 -3.14
N ASN A 45 -21.63 10.69 -2.88
CA ASN A 45 -21.50 9.57 -3.83
C ASN A 45 -20.07 9.28 -4.29
N THR A 46 -19.10 9.48 -3.40
CA THR A 46 -17.72 9.10 -3.68
C THR A 46 -17.53 7.57 -3.71
N ALA A 47 -16.70 7.09 -4.62
CA ALA A 47 -16.30 5.68 -4.65
C ALA A 47 -15.44 5.30 -3.43
N VAL A 48 -14.61 6.22 -2.93
CA VAL A 48 -13.71 5.99 -1.79
C VAL A 48 -14.44 6.27 -0.47
N ALA A 49 -14.98 5.21 0.13
CA ALA A 49 -15.74 5.30 1.37
C ALA A 49 -15.45 4.08 2.28
N PRO A 50 -14.22 3.93 2.81
CA PRO A 50 -13.85 2.75 3.60
C PRO A 50 -14.66 2.66 4.88
N ALA A 51 -15.26 1.50 5.14
CA ALA A 51 -16.10 1.27 6.33
C ALA A 51 -15.33 1.48 7.64
N SER A 52 -14.03 1.24 7.63
CA SER A 52 -13.13 1.49 8.76
C SER A 52 -13.11 2.95 9.23
N LEU A 53 -13.54 3.92 8.40
CA LEU A 53 -13.65 5.32 8.80
C LEU A 53 -14.64 5.54 9.94
N ILE A 54 -15.73 4.79 10.01
CA ILE A 54 -16.77 4.99 11.06
C ILE A 54 -16.15 4.84 12.47
N PRO A 55 -15.61 3.67 12.85
CA PRO A 55 -14.99 3.51 14.15
C PRO A 55 -13.70 4.32 14.29
N PHE A 56 -13.04 4.65 13.18
CA PHE A 56 -11.80 5.42 13.19
C PHE A 56 -12.02 6.89 13.53
N VAL A 57 -13.09 7.50 13.05
CA VAL A 57 -13.51 8.87 13.45
C VAL A 57 -13.74 8.92 14.96
N TRP A 58 -14.37 7.88 15.55
CA TRP A 58 -14.49 7.77 16.99
C TRP A 58 -13.14 7.82 17.71
N MET A 59 -12.14 7.08 17.18
CA MET A 59 -10.77 7.12 17.71
C MET A 59 -10.12 8.50 17.60
N VAL A 60 -10.34 9.21 16.50
CA VAL A 60 -9.81 10.56 16.27
C VAL A 60 -10.40 11.54 17.28
N LEU A 61 -11.73 11.56 17.42
CA LEU A 61 -12.44 12.55 18.24
C LEU A 61 -12.25 12.31 19.74
N PHE A 62 -12.39 11.06 20.20
CA PHE A 62 -12.46 10.75 21.63
C PHE A 62 -11.12 10.28 22.23
N TRP A 63 -10.10 10.08 21.41
CA TRP A 63 -8.79 9.70 21.90
C TRP A 63 -7.65 10.53 21.31
N PHE A 64 -7.51 10.59 19.99
CA PHE A 64 -6.34 11.17 19.34
C PHE A 64 -6.26 12.68 19.53
N ALA A 65 -7.37 13.41 19.42
CA ALA A 65 -7.41 14.85 19.69
C ALA A 65 -6.91 15.17 21.12
N PHE A 66 -7.42 14.45 22.13
CA PHE A 66 -6.95 14.60 23.52
C PHE A 66 -5.52 14.13 23.71
N TYR A 67 -5.10 13.10 22.99
CA TYR A 67 -3.73 12.59 23.03
C TYR A 67 -2.73 13.65 22.57
N VAL A 68 -3.03 14.33 21.47
CA VAL A 68 -2.18 15.42 20.94
C VAL A 68 -2.17 16.61 21.89
N ILE A 69 -3.34 17.06 22.38
CA ILE A 69 -3.45 18.18 23.32
C ILE A 69 -2.64 17.91 24.61
N LYS A 70 -2.66 16.67 25.11
CA LYS A 70 -1.88 16.26 26.30
C LYS A 70 -0.41 15.97 26.00
N LYS A 71 0.14 16.49 24.90
CA LYS A 71 1.52 16.30 24.45
C LYS A 71 1.91 14.82 24.32
N GLY A 72 1.03 14.01 23.75
CA GLY A 72 1.29 12.62 23.43
C GLY A 72 2.51 12.46 22.53
N THR A 73 3.30 11.43 22.76
CA THR A 73 4.51 11.17 21.99
C THR A 73 4.17 10.57 20.63
N LEU A 74 4.53 11.25 19.56
CA LEU A 74 4.47 10.73 18.20
C LEU A 74 5.84 10.20 17.77
N PRO A 75 5.89 9.13 16.97
CA PRO A 75 7.15 8.64 16.43
C PRO A 75 7.87 9.70 15.59
N ARG A 76 9.20 9.77 15.70
CA ARG A 76 10.03 10.71 14.95
C ARG A 76 9.88 10.56 13.43
N GLU A 77 9.55 9.38 12.97
CA GLU A 77 9.24 9.09 11.57
C GLU A 77 8.06 9.90 11.03
N GLY A 78 7.17 10.40 11.88
CA GLY A 78 6.05 11.25 11.51
C GLY A 78 6.44 12.69 11.16
N ILE A 79 7.61 13.18 11.56
CA ILE A 79 8.02 14.58 11.35
C ILE A 79 8.11 14.93 9.85
N PRO A 80 8.79 14.15 8.98
CA PRO A 80 8.81 14.44 7.55
C PRO A 80 7.43 14.34 6.90
N PHE A 81 6.54 13.51 7.44
CA PHE A 81 5.17 13.42 6.94
C PHE A 81 4.36 14.67 7.31
N LEU A 82 4.55 15.23 8.50
CA LEU A 82 3.98 16.54 8.85
C LEU A 82 4.51 17.64 7.94
N LEU A 83 5.81 17.62 7.62
CA LEU A 83 6.38 18.55 6.64
C LEU A 83 5.70 18.42 5.27
N PHE A 84 5.50 17.17 4.78
CA PHE A 84 4.78 16.95 3.54
C PHE A 84 3.35 17.51 3.59
N ILE A 85 2.60 17.26 4.68
CA ILE A 85 1.25 17.80 4.86
C ILE A 85 1.28 19.32 4.80
N SER A 86 2.22 19.95 5.51
CA SER A 86 2.37 21.42 5.50
C SER A 86 2.65 21.96 4.09
N VAL A 87 3.55 21.31 3.35
CA VAL A 87 3.85 21.67 1.95
C VAL A 87 2.62 21.50 1.07
N ALA A 88 1.86 20.40 1.22
CA ALA A 88 0.65 20.17 0.44
C ALA A 88 -0.44 21.22 0.71
N VAL A 89 -0.61 21.64 1.96
CA VAL A 89 -1.53 22.73 2.33
C VAL A 89 -1.04 24.08 1.78
N ILE A 90 0.25 24.37 1.85
CA ILE A 90 0.83 25.58 1.26
C ILE A 90 0.66 25.57 -0.26
N ALA A 91 0.91 24.44 -0.94
CA ALA A 91 0.69 24.28 -2.37
C ALA A 91 -0.77 24.58 -2.76
N SER A 92 -1.71 24.06 -1.96
CA SER A 92 -3.14 24.35 -2.13
C SER A 92 -3.47 25.84 -1.91
N ALA A 93 -2.94 26.46 -0.88
CA ALA A 93 -3.11 27.90 -0.66
C ALA A 93 -2.53 28.76 -1.79
N LEU A 94 -1.38 28.36 -2.33
CA LEU A 94 -0.75 29.04 -3.47
C LEU A 94 -1.53 28.85 -4.78
N ALA A 95 -2.31 27.78 -4.91
CA ALA A 95 -3.13 27.51 -6.09
C ALA A 95 -4.19 28.60 -6.35
N PHE A 96 -4.65 29.30 -5.31
CA PHE A 96 -5.55 30.45 -5.48
C PHE A 96 -4.91 31.63 -6.22
N PHE A 97 -3.59 31.70 -6.30
CA PHE A 97 -2.84 32.72 -7.06
C PHE A 97 -2.45 32.24 -8.46
N VAL A 98 -2.76 30.99 -8.79
CA VAL A 98 -2.51 30.39 -10.11
C VAL A 98 -3.81 30.46 -10.92
N ASN A 99 -3.71 30.76 -12.21
CA ASN A 99 -4.88 30.74 -13.10
C ASN A 99 -5.27 29.28 -13.42
N ILE A 100 -6.15 28.70 -12.60
CA ILE A 100 -6.68 27.36 -12.83
C ILE A 100 -7.80 27.45 -13.88
N PRO A 101 -7.71 26.71 -15.01
CA PRO A 101 -8.72 26.78 -16.05
C PRO A 101 -10.05 26.21 -15.56
N PRO A 102 -11.20 26.79 -15.97
CA PRO A 102 -12.51 26.24 -15.59
C PRO A 102 -12.75 24.88 -16.28
N PHE A 103 -13.43 23.98 -15.58
CA PHE A 103 -13.79 22.67 -16.11
C PHE A 103 -15.09 22.17 -15.48
N LYS A 104 -16.10 21.88 -16.32
CA LYS A 104 -17.39 21.26 -15.92
C LYS A 104 -18.14 22.00 -14.79
N ASP A 105 -18.09 23.31 -14.74
CA ASP A 105 -18.71 24.13 -13.70
C ASP A 105 -18.37 23.71 -12.26
N LYS A 106 -17.20 23.03 -12.10
CA LYS A 106 -16.72 22.59 -10.80
C LYS A 106 -16.06 23.73 -10.04
N ASN A 107 -16.33 23.75 -8.73
CA ASN A 107 -15.72 24.71 -7.83
C ASN A 107 -14.32 24.24 -7.43
N ILE A 108 -13.30 25.05 -7.75
CA ILE A 108 -11.90 24.80 -7.40
C ILE A 108 -11.74 24.58 -5.89
N ALA A 109 -12.31 25.46 -5.06
CA ALA A 109 -12.22 25.33 -3.60
C ALA A 109 -12.84 24.02 -3.08
N GLY A 110 -13.92 23.54 -3.71
CA GLY A 110 -14.57 22.27 -3.35
C GLY A 110 -13.68 21.05 -3.67
N GLU A 111 -13.06 21.03 -4.84
CA GLU A 111 -12.17 19.94 -5.22
C GLU A 111 -10.87 19.93 -4.40
N GLU A 112 -10.37 21.12 -4.09
CA GLU A 112 -9.19 21.30 -3.23
C GLU A 112 -9.46 20.84 -1.79
N LEU A 113 -10.60 21.23 -1.22
CA LEU A 113 -11.04 20.75 0.09
C LEU A 113 -11.18 19.22 0.10
N SER A 114 -11.74 18.64 -0.95
CA SER A 114 -11.82 17.19 -1.11
C SER A 114 -10.43 16.54 -1.15
N GLY A 115 -9.48 17.14 -1.88
CA GLY A 115 -8.08 16.70 -1.94
C GLY A 115 -7.42 16.72 -0.56
N ILE A 116 -7.56 17.83 0.17
CA ILE A 116 -7.04 18.01 1.55
C ILE A 116 -7.69 17.00 2.50
N LEU A 117 -9.01 16.81 2.44
CA LEU A 117 -9.71 15.85 3.29
C LEU A 117 -9.19 14.41 3.08
N THR A 118 -8.97 13.99 1.84
CA THR A 118 -8.40 12.65 1.58
C THR A 118 -7.02 12.49 2.17
N LEU A 119 -6.16 13.53 2.09
CA LEU A 119 -4.85 13.54 2.73
C LEU A 119 -4.95 13.48 4.26
N LEU A 120 -5.85 14.26 4.86
CA LEU A 120 -6.06 14.25 6.31
C LEU A 120 -6.58 12.89 6.81
N ILE A 121 -7.42 12.19 6.04
CA ILE A 121 -7.85 10.82 6.34
C ILE A 121 -6.63 9.90 6.39
N GLY A 122 -5.78 9.91 5.36
CA GLY A 122 -4.56 9.11 5.35
C GLY A 122 -3.62 9.45 6.51
N ALA A 123 -3.40 10.74 6.76
CA ALA A 123 -2.60 11.22 7.88
C ALA A 123 -3.16 10.77 9.23
N ALA A 124 -4.48 10.83 9.42
CA ALA A 124 -5.12 10.34 10.62
C ALA A 124 -4.87 8.84 10.82
N PHE A 125 -5.05 8.01 9.78
CA PHE A 125 -4.72 6.58 9.85
C PHE A 125 -3.27 6.33 10.28
N TYR A 126 -2.32 7.08 9.76
CA TYR A 126 -0.92 6.96 10.14
C TYR A 126 -0.68 7.36 11.60
N PHE A 127 -1.07 8.57 11.99
CA PHE A 127 -0.75 9.12 13.32
C PHE A 127 -1.53 8.45 14.45
N VAL A 128 -2.81 8.13 14.23
CA VAL A 128 -3.62 7.39 15.22
C VAL A 128 -3.03 6.00 15.45
N THR A 129 -2.69 5.28 14.36
CA THR A 129 -2.06 3.97 14.47
C THR A 129 -0.74 4.05 15.22
N ALA A 130 0.13 4.97 14.83
CA ALA A 130 1.42 5.15 15.46
C ALA A 130 1.30 5.52 16.94
N GLY A 131 0.45 6.49 17.29
CA GLY A 131 0.22 6.92 18.66
C GLY A 131 -0.49 5.88 19.54
N TRP A 132 -1.41 5.08 18.97
CA TRP A 132 -2.12 4.03 19.69
C TRP A 132 -1.22 2.87 20.07
N LEU A 133 -0.31 2.49 19.18
CA LEU A 133 0.53 1.31 19.31
C LEU A 133 1.82 1.59 20.09
N VAL A 134 2.36 2.83 20.06
CA VAL A 134 3.64 3.18 20.68
C VAL A 134 3.71 2.86 22.17
N LYS A 135 2.57 2.80 22.85
CA LYS A 135 2.49 2.62 24.31
C LYS A 135 2.56 1.16 24.77
N SER A 136 2.34 0.17 23.87
CA SER A 136 2.16 -1.21 24.33
C SER A 136 2.42 -2.23 23.23
N GLN A 137 3.37 -3.12 23.47
CA GLN A 137 3.66 -4.28 22.62
C GLN A 137 2.45 -5.24 22.53
N SER A 138 1.63 -5.34 23.58
CA SER A 138 0.41 -6.18 23.56
C SER A 138 -0.64 -5.61 22.60
N LYS A 139 -0.77 -4.29 22.50
CA LYS A 139 -1.64 -3.66 21.49
C LYS A 139 -1.14 -3.92 20.07
N LEU A 140 0.18 -3.87 19.85
CA LEU A 140 0.77 -4.23 18.56
C LEU A 140 0.40 -5.68 18.18
N LEU A 141 0.62 -6.64 19.09
CA LEU A 141 0.28 -8.04 18.85
C LEU A 141 -1.22 -8.23 18.58
N LEU A 142 -2.09 -7.58 19.36
CA LEU A 142 -3.53 -7.63 19.14
C LEU A 142 -3.90 -7.08 17.75
N THR A 143 -3.30 -5.97 17.34
CA THR A 143 -3.55 -5.38 16.03
C THR A 143 -3.17 -6.32 14.90
N LEU A 144 -2.00 -6.98 14.98
CA LEU A 144 -1.59 -7.96 13.96
C LEU A 144 -2.54 -9.16 13.90
N LYS A 145 -3.02 -9.64 15.07
CA LYS A 145 -4.06 -10.70 15.12
C LYS A 145 -5.37 -10.25 14.46
N LEU A 146 -5.82 -9.02 14.72
CA LEU A 146 -7.03 -8.48 14.12
C LEU A 146 -6.89 -8.30 12.60
N VAL A 147 -5.70 -7.93 12.11
CA VAL A 147 -5.39 -7.88 10.67
C VAL A 147 -5.56 -9.27 10.04
N ASP A 148 -5.01 -10.33 10.67
CA ASP A 148 -5.17 -11.69 10.17
C ASP A 148 -6.63 -12.18 10.20
N VAL A 149 -7.39 -11.79 11.23
CA VAL A 149 -8.83 -12.13 11.32
C VAL A 149 -9.66 -11.39 10.27
N SER A 150 -9.36 -10.10 10.04
CA SER A 150 -10.11 -9.28 9.08
C SER A 150 -10.07 -9.84 7.65
N VAL A 151 -8.97 -10.47 7.30
CA VAL A 151 -8.78 -11.03 5.95
C VAL A 151 -9.50 -12.36 5.73
N LEU A 152 -9.83 -13.12 6.77
CA LEU A 152 -10.54 -14.39 6.61
C LEU A 152 -11.87 -14.23 5.87
N ILE A 153 -12.65 -13.22 6.27
CA ILE A 153 -13.93 -12.91 5.63
C ILE A 153 -13.71 -12.47 4.18
N LEU A 154 -12.66 -11.66 3.95
CA LEU A 154 -12.27 -11.23 2.60
C LEU A 154 -11.91 -12.43 1.72
N LEU A 155 -11.04 -13.34 2.20
CA LEU A 155 -10.59 -14.50 1.42
C LEU A 155 -11.72 -15.49 1.17
N LEU A 156 -12.62 -15.70 2.14
CA LEU A 156 -13.81 -16.52 1.96
C LEU A 156 -14.70 -15.94 0.85
N TRP A 157 -14.98 -14.65 0.89
CA TRP A 157 -15.78 -13.98 -0.14
C TRP A 157 -15.09 -13.99 -1.51
N ALA A 158 -13.77 -13.81 -1.54
CA ALA A 158 -12.96 -13.94 -2.76
C ALA A 158 -13.03 -15.35 -3.35
N ALA A 159 -13.00 -16.39 -2.51
CA ALA A 159 -13.13 -17.78 -2.95
C ALA A 159 -14.52 -18.06 -3.57
N ILE A 160 -15.59 -17.55 -2.96
CA ILE A 160 -16.95 -17.66 -3.51
C ILE A 160 -17.01 -16.95 -4.87
N GLN A 161 -16.48 -15.73 -5.00
CA GLN A 161 -16.43 -15.02 -6.29
C GLN A 161 -15.62 -15.79 -7.33
N GLY A 162 -14.45 -16.32 -6.95
CA GLY A 162 -13.61 -17.13 -7.83
C GLY A 162 -14.36 -18.36 -8.33
N PHE A 163 -15.08 -19.07 -7.46
CA PHE A 163 -15.91 -20.21 -7.84
C PHE A 163 -16.94 -19.82 -8.94
N TYR A 164 -17.69 -18.73 -8.76
CA TYR A 164 -18.65 -18.28 -9.75
C TYR A 164 -18.00 -17.77 -11.05
N ILE A 165 -16.85 -17.10 -10.97
CA ILE A 165 -16.12 -16.63 -12.16
C ILE A 165 -15.65 -17.81 -13.02
N TYR A 166 -15.01 -18.82 -12.41
CA TYR A 166 -14.35 -19.88 -13.17
C TYR A 166 -15.28 -21.06 -13.52
N ILE A 167 -16.28 -21.35 -12.70
CA ILE A 167 -17.21 -22.47 -12.95
C ILE A 167 -18.48 -22.00 -13.67
N PHE A 168 -19.01 -20.83 -13.30
CA PHE A 168 -20.26 -20.29 -13.85
C PHE A 168 -20.06 -19.09 -14.77
N HIS A 169 -18.83 -18.81 -15.21
CA HIS A 169 -18.49 -17.71 -16.12
C HIS A 169 -19.03 -16.35 -15.67
N GLY A 170 -18.98 -16.07 -14.38
CA GLY A 170 -19.42 -14.82 -13.76
C GLY A 170 -20.95 -14.68 -13.63
N ARG A 171 -21.72 -15.75 -13.78
CA ARG A 171 -23.17 -15.74 -13.58
C ARG A 171 -23.48 -15.88 -12.09
N TYR A 172 -23.66 -14.76 -11.42
CA TYR A 172 -23.95 -14.73 -10.00
C TYR A 172 -25.46 -14.84 -9.72
N PRO A 173 -25.91 -15.60 -8.70
CA PRO A 173 -27.28 -15.53 -8.19
C PRO A 173 -27.61 -14.15 -7.65
N ALA A 174 -28.90 -13.75 -7.73
CA ALA A 174 -29.37 -12.46 -7.23
C ALA A 174 -28.99 -12.20 -5.76
N ALA A 175 -29.10 -13.24 -4.91
CA ALA A 175 -28.73 -13.12 -3.50
C ALA A 175 -27.26 -12.70 -3.26
N LEU A 176 -26.31 -13.15 -4.12
CA LEU A 176 -24.91 -12.73 -4.00
C LEU A 176 -24.69 -11.29 -4.49
N LEU A 177 -25.46 -10.86 -5.50
CA LEU A 177 -25.44 -9.47 -5.98
C LEU A 177 -25.99 -8.52 -4.91
N GLU A 178 -27.09 -8.89 -4.27
CA GLU A 178 -27.69 -8.16 -3.15
C GLU A 178 -26.73 -8.12 -1.96
N PHE A 179 -26.12 -9.24 -1.59
CA PHE A 179 -25.11 -9.29 -0.53
C PHE A 179 -23.95 -8.33 -0.80
N GLN A 180 -23.41 -8.31 -2.04
CA GLN A 180 -22.34 -7.37 -2.41
C GLN A 180 -22.78 -5.92 -2.29
N SER A 181 -24.02 -5.61 -2.65
CA SER A 181 -24.55 -4.23 -2.61
C SER A 181 -24.63 -3.63 -1.21
N ILE A 182 -24.62 -4.46 -0.15
CA ILE A 182 -24.55 -4.00 1.26
C ILE A 182 -23.16 -3.39 1.57
N PHE A 183 -22.10 -3.94 0.99
CA PHE A 183 -20.71 -3.62 1.34
C PHE A 183 -19.97 -2.79 0.30
N SER A 184 -20.48 -2.74 -0.94
CA SER A 184 -19.83 -2.01 -2.03
C SER A 184 -20.84 -1.28 -2.90
N THR A 185 -20.51 -0.04 -3.26
CA THR A 185 -21.29 0.75 -4.23
C THR A 185 -21.20 0.21 -5.66
N ARG A 186 -20.31 -0.74 -5.90
CA ARG A 186 -20.14 -1.40 -7.21
C ARG A 186 -20.52 -2.87 -7.13
N GLY A 187 -21.20 -3.34 -8.17
CA GLY A 187 -21.55 -4.75 -8.34
C GLY A 187 -20.34 -5.65 -8.59
N LEU A 188 -20.58 -6.95 -8.55
CA LEU A 188 -19.56 -7.98 -8.80
C LEU A 188 -19.04 -7.92 -10.24
N TRP A 189 -17.75 -8.08 -10.40
CA TRP A 189 -17.12 -8.21 -11.71
C TRP A 189 -17.30 -9.62 -12.27
N LEU A 190 -17.54 -9.71 -13.59
CA LEU A 190 -17.82 -10.99 -14.26
C LEU A 190 -16.56 -11.85 -14.45
N ASN A 191 -15.38 -11.23 -14.48
CA ASN A 191 -14.13 -11.89 -14.86
C ASN A 191 -12.95 -11.62 -13.92
N ARG A 192 -13.20 -11.00 -12.76
CA ARG A 192 -12.15 -10.68 -11.76
C ARG A 192 -12.70 -10.68 -10.36
N ILE A 193 -11.86 -11.11 -9.42
CA ILE A 193 -12.16 -11.06 -8.00
C ILE A 193 -11.93 -9.64 -7.48
N THR A 194 -12.91 -9.14 -6.74
CA THR A 194 -12.84 -7.85 -6.02
C THR A 194 -12.96 -8.01 -4.52
N ALA A 195 -13.45 -9.12 -4.05
CA ALA A 195 -13.92 -9.34 -2.68
C ALA A 195 -14.86 -8.18 -2.25
N PHE A 196 -14.57 -7.49 -1.15
CA PHE A 196 -15.32 -6.32 -0.68
C PHE A 196 -14.78 -4.99 -1.20
N ALA A 197 -13.77 -5.02 -2.06
CA ALA A 197 -13.23 -3.81 -2.65
C ALA A 197 -14.10 -3.32 -3.82
N PHE A 198 -14.10 -2.02 -4.05
CA PHE A 198 -14.78 -1.37 -5.19
C PHE A 198 -14.23 -1.85 -6.53
N GLU A 199 -12.92 -2.08 -6.61
CA GLU A 199 -12.21 -2.52 -7.82
C GLU A 199 -11.15 -3.59 -7.54
N PRO A 200 -10.79 -4.43 -8.54
CA PRO A 200 -9.70 -5.38 -8.39
C PRO A 200 -8.35 -4.74 -8.04
N SER A 201 -8.10 -3.51 -8.49
CA SER A 201 -6.90 -2.73 -8.15
C SER A 201 -6.86 -2.37 -6.67
N TRP A 202 -8.00 -2.05 -6.04
CA TRP A 202 -8.07 -1.73 -4.61
C TRP A 202 -7.93 -2.99 -3.75
N LEU A 203 -8.44 -4.14 -4.21
CA LEU A 203 -8.13 -5.42 -3.57
C LEU A 203 -6.63 -5.71 -3.61
N ALA A 204 -5.97 -5.46 -4.74
CA ALA A 204 -4.53 -5.65 -4.86
C ALA A 204 -3.75 -4.72 -3.91
N GLN A 205 -4.17 -3.48 -3.75
CA GLN A 205 -3.56 -2.55 -2.79
C GLN A 205 -3.70 -3.04 -1.34
N GLN A 206 -4.86 -3.59 -0.95
CA GLN A 206 -5.03 -4.21 0.36
C GLN A 206 -4.04 -5.34 0.58
N LEU A 207 -3.97 -6.25 -0.40
CA LEU A 207 -3.11 -7.42 -0.33
C LEU A 207 -1.63 -7.03 -0.32
N ASN A 208 -1.19 -6.11 -1.18
CA ASN A 208 0.22 -5.75 -1.32
C ASN A 208 0.73 -4.71 -0.31
N LEU A 209 -0.14 -3.87 0.25
CA LEU A 209 0.28 -2.82 1.18
C LEU A 209 0.01 -3.15 2.66
N LEU A 210 -0.63 -4.31 2.94
CA LEU A 210 -0.89 -4.74 4.31
C LEU A 210 -0.72 -6.26 4.49
N PHE A 211 -1.53 -7.08 3.82
CA PHE A 211 -1.70 -8.49 4.16
C PHE A 211 -0.52 -9.35 3.72
N LEU A 212 -0.20 -9.42 2.43
CA LEU A 212 0.90 -10.26 1.92
C LEU A 212 2.27 -9.89 2.49
N PRO A 213 2.64 -8.59 2.63
CA PRO A 213 3.86 -8.21 3.30
C PRO A 213 3.97 -8.72 4.74
N LEU A 214 2.87 -8.69 5.51
CA LEU A 214 2.84 -9.19 6.88
C LEU A 214 3.07 -10.70 6.92
N TRP A 215 2.36 -11.46 6.10
CA TRP A 215 2.48 -12.92 6.07
C TRP A 215 3.80 -13.40 5.51
N LEU A 216 4.33 -12.74 4.48
CA LEU A 216 5.66 -13.04 3.96
C LEU A 216 6.74 -12.76 5.02
N ALA A 217 6.63 -11.66 5.75
CA ALA A 217 7.53 -11.34 6.85
C ALA A 217 7.42 -12.38 7.98
N ALA A 218 6.21 -12.80 8.34
CA ALA A 218 5.95 -13.84 9.34
C ALA A 218 6.59 -15.18 8.91
N THR A 219 6.41 -15.56 7.64
CA THR A 219 7.00 -16.78 7.05
C THR A 219 8.53 -16.79 7.16
N ILE A 220 9.21 -15.73 6.72
CA ILE A 220 10.68 -15.70 6.72
C ILE A 220 11.31 -15.56 8.10
N THR A 221 10.56 -15.03 9.07
CA THR A 221 11.03 -14.90 10.46
C THR A 221 10.65 -16.07 11.35
N GLY A 222 9.79 -16.97 10.86
CA GLY A 222 9.23 -18.07 11.64
C GLY A 222 8.32 -17.61 12.78
N TRP A 223 7.79 -16.36 12.69
CA TRP A 223 6.86 -15.81 13.66
C TRP A 223 5.41 -16.11 13.27
N SER A 224 4.55 -16.24 14.28
CA SER A 224 3.10 -16.32 14.09
C SER A 224 2.38 -15.56 15.20
N ALA A 225 1.31 -14.84 14.84
CA ALA A 225 0.44 -14.19 15.79
C ALA A 225 -0.40 -15.20 16.59
N PHE A 226 -0.63 -16.38 16.02
CA PHE A 226 -1.42 -17.45 16.61
C PHE A 226 -0.56 -18.66 16.95
N ARG A 227 -0.92 -19.37 18.02
CA ARG A 227 -0.30 -20.66 18.36
C ARG A 227 -0.77 -21.82 17.48
N PHE A 228 -1.84 -21.58 16.69
CA PHE A 228 -2.42 -22.57 15.80
C PHE A 228 -1.47 -22.91 14.64
N ARG A 229 -1.23 -24.18 14.42
CA ARG A 229 -0.49 -24.71 13.27
C ARG A 229 -1.26 -25.88 12.70
N LEU A 230 -1.46 -25.87 11.38
CA LEU A 230 -1.99 -27.03 10.68
C LEU A 230 -0.79 -27.88 10.24
N TRP A 231 -0.54 -28.98 10.93
CA TRP A 231 0.67 -29.79 10.82
C TRP A 231 1.93 -28.94 11.15
N LYS A 232 2.77 -28.65 10.16
CA LYS A 232 3.96 -27.80 10.31
C LYS A 232 3.77 -26.38 9.73
N ILE A 233 2.62 -26.10 9.14
CA ILE A 233 2.31 -24.85 8.45
C ILE A 233 1.68 -23.87 9.46
N SER A 234 2.23 -22.68 9.60
CA SER A 234 1.63 -21.62 10.40
C SER A 234 0.39 -21.05 9.72
N PHE A 235 -0.46 -20.37 10.49
CA PHE A 235 -1.66 -19.74 9.98
C PHE A 235 -1.35 -18.70 8.89
N GLU A 236 -0.33 -17.88 9.11
CA GLU A 236 0.10 -16.85 8.16
C GLU A 236 0.65 -17.45 6.85
N ASN A 237 1.27 -18.63 6.88
CA ASN A 237 1.71 -19.32 5.67
C ASN A 237 0.53 -19.76 4.80
N LEU A 238 -0.55 -20.23 5.43
CA LEU A 238 -1.78 -20.59 4.71
C LEU A 238 -2.43 -19.35 4.09
N LEU A 239 -2.53 -18.26 4.88
CA LEU A 239 -3.05 -16.98 4.40
C LEU A 239 -2.20 -16.41 3.24
N LEU A 240 -0.87 -16.52 3.33
CA LEU A 240 0.05 -16.11 2.27
C LEU A 240 -0.23 -16.84 0.96
N ALA A 241 -0.38 -18.18 1.02
CA ALA A 241 -0.63 -18.98 -0.17
C ALA A 241 -1.98 -18.62 -0.82
N ILE A 242 -3.06 -18.56 -0.04
CA ILE A 242 -4.40 -18.23 -0.55
C ILE A 242 -4.44 -16.77 -1.04
N GLY A 243 -3.90 -15.84 -0.27
CA GLY A 243 -3.88 -14.41 -0.63
C GLY A 243 -3.07 -14.14 -1.90
N ALA A 244 -1.94 -14.83 -2.10
CA ALA A 244 -1.18 -14.74 -3.34
C ALA A 244 -1.99 -15.23 -4.55
N VAL A 245 -2.70 -16.35 -4.44
CA VAL A 245 -3.58 -16.84 -5.52
C VAL A 245 -4.67 -15.82 -5.83
N VAL A 246 -5.35 -15.27 -4.81
CA VAL A 246 -6.38 -14.24 -4.99
C VAL A 246 -5.80 -13.00 -5.69
N LEU A 247 -4.60 -12.56 -5.32
CA LEU A 247 -3.93 -11.43 -5.96
C LEU A 247 -3.65 -11.70 -7.44
N LEU A 248 -3.07 -12.87 -7.76
CA LEU A 248 -2.69 -13.25 -9.12
C LEU A 248 -3.88 -13.23 -10.09
N VAL A 249 -5.08 -13.63 -9.62
CA VAL A 249 -6.30 -13.65 -10.45
C VAL A 249 -7.10 -12.34 -10.39
N SER A 250 -6.69 -11.37 -9.58
CA SER A 250 -7.39 -10.09 -9.44
C SER A 250 -6.77 -8.96 -10.26
N SER A 251 -5.47 -8.69 -10.13
CA SER A 251 -4.85 -7.49 -10.68
C SER A 251 -3.44 -7.73 -11.23
N ARG A 252 -3.21 -7.31 -12.47
CA ARG A 252 -1.89 -7.36 -13.13
C ARG A 252 -0.84 -6.48 -12.43
N VAL A 253 -1.24 -5.27 -12.04
CA VAL A 253 -0.35 -4.34 -11.33
C VAL A 253 0.00 -4.91 -9.95
N GLY A 254 -1.00 -5.51 -9.27
CA GLY A 254 -0.77 -6.19 -8.01
C GLY A 254 0.21 -7.38 -8.15
N THR A 255 0.08 -8.17 -9.21
CA THR A 255 1.03 -9.26 -9.52
C THR A 255 2.44 -8.73 -9.71
N LEU A 256 2.62 -7.64 -10.46
CA LEU A 256 3.93 -7.01 -10.67
C LEU A 256 4.51 -6.49 -9.35
N SER A 257 3.68 -5.93 -8.49
CA SER A 257 4.08 -5.47 -7.16
C SER A 257 4.59 -6.63 -6.29
N LEU A 258 3.88 -7.75 -6.26
CA LEU A 258 4.32 -8.96 -5.55
C LEU A 258 5.64 -9.50 -6.12
N LEU A 259 5.77 -9.54 -7.44
CA LEU A 259 7.02 -9.97 -8.08
C LEU A 259 8.20 -9.08 -7.68
N LEU A 260 8.02 -7.77 -7.59
CA LEU A 260 9.07 -6.86 -7.12
C LEU A 260 9.46 -7.15 -5.66
N VAL A 261 8.49 -7.43 -4.78
CA VAL A 261 8.77 -7.82 -3.39
C VAL A 261 9.55 -9.14 -3.33
N LEU A 262 9.16 -10.13 -4.13
CA LEU A 262 9.86 -11.41 -4.20
C LEU A 262 11.28 -11.26 -4.78
N ALA A 263 11.47 -10.40 -5.79
CA ALA A 263 12.78 -10.06 -6.32
C ALA A 263 13.67 -9.41 -5.25
N PHE A 264 13.14 -8.43 -4.51
CA PHE A 264 13.86 -7.81 -3.40
C PHE A 264 14.29 -8.83 -2.34
N LEU A 265 13.37 -9.70 -1.93
CA LEU A 265 13.67 -10.78 -0.98
C LEU A 265 14.72 -11.76 -1.55
N GLY A 266 14.56 -12.15 -2.80
CA GLY A 266 15.47 -13.06 -3.48
C GLY A 266 16.89 -12.49 -3.62
N ILE A 267 17.02 -11.21 -3.99
CA ILE A 267 18.31 -10.51 -4.03
C ILE A 267 18.95 -10.50 -2.64
N TYR A 268 18.17 -10.18 -1.60
CA TYR A 268 18.67 -10.19 -0.23
C TYR A 268 19.18 -11.59 0.20
N ILE A 269 18.40 -12.64 -0.09
CA ILE A 269 18.80 -14.03 0.22
C ILE A 269 20.04 -14.40 -0.60
N ASN A 270 20.07 -14.06 -1.90
CA ASN A 270 21.20 -14.35 -2.77
C ASN A 270 22.51 -13.71 -2.24
N ILE A 271 22.50 -12.42 -1.88
CA ILE A 271 23.67 -11.75 -1.31
C ILE A 271 24.14 -12.46 -0.03
N ARG A 272 23.22 -12.92 0.82
CA ARG A 272 23.56 -13.63 2.05
C ARG A 272 24.17 -15.01 1.76
N GLN A 273 23.61 -15.75 0.81
CA GLN A 273 24.11 -17.06 0.42
C GLN A 273 25.46 -16.94 -0.31
N ALA A 274 25.62 -15.94 -1.19
CA ALA A 274 26.88 -15.65 -1.84
C ALA A 274 28.01 -15.39 -0.83
N LYS A 275 27.75 -14.59 0.23
CA LYS A 275 28.72 -14.36 1.30
C LYS A 275 29.07 -15.64 2.08
N ARG A 276 28.07 -16.51 2.33
CA ARG A 276 28.30 -17.80 3.01
C ARG A 276 29.13 -18.75 2.15
N LEU A 277 28.76 -18.87 0.89
CA LEU A 277 29.45 -19.74 -0.06
C LEU A 277 30.88 -19.23 -0.29
N GLN A 278 31.07 -17.91 -0.41
CA GLN A 278 32.40 -17.30 -0.52
C GLN A 278 33.27 -17.63 0.69
N LYS A 279 32.73 -17.55 1.91
CA LYS A 279 33.46 -17.94 3.13
C LYS A 279 33.83 -19.41 3.10
N TRP A 280 32.86 -20.28 2.79
CA TRP A 280 33.07 -21.73 2.70
C TRP A 280 34.13 -22.09 1.64
N THR A 281 34.07 -21.51 0.44
CA THR A 281 35.05 -21.76 -0.61
C THR A 281 36.46 -21.31 -0.24
N LEU A 282 36.57 -20.15 0.45
CA LEU A 282 37.89 -19.68 0.92
C LEU A 282 38.47 -20.58 2.02
N GLU A 283 37.66 -21.17 2.87
CA GLU A 283 38.10 -22.14 3.88
C GLU A 283 38.57 -23.46 3.21
N HIS A 284 37.83 -23.95 2.19
CA HIS A 284 38.19 -25.19 1.49
C HIS A 284 39.38 -25.03 0.51
N PHE A 285 39.53 -23.86 -0.07
CA PHE A 285 40.62 -23.55 -1.01
C PHE A 285 41.70 -22.65 -0.38
N ALA A 286 41.89 -22.75 0.96
CA ALA A 286 42.89 -21.95 1.65
C ALA A 286 44.35 -22.15 1.13
N HIS A 287 44.65 -23.34 0.59
CA HIS A 287 45.93 -23.67 0.01
C HIS A 287 46.08 -23.36 -1.49
N ALA A 288 45.01 -22.86 -2.13
CA ALA A 288 45.06 -22.51 -3.56
C ALA A 288 45.86 -21.21 -3.78
N PRO A 289 46.40 -20.98 -4.98
CA PRO A 289 47.12 -19.76 -5.33
C PRO A 289 46.26 -18.50 -5.04
N LEU A 290 46.90 -17.44 -4.55
CA LEU A 290 46.25 -16.18 -4.19
C LEU A 290 45.44 -15.58 -5.36
N LEU A 291 45.92 -15.76 -6.59
CA LEU A 291 45.21 -15.31 -7.79
C LEU A 291 43.85 -16.01 -7.93
N PHE A 292 43.83 -17.34 -7.74
CA PHE A 292 42.60 -18.14 -7.82
C PHE A 292 41.60 -17.69 -6.71
N GLN A 293 42.08 -17.48 -5.50
CA GLN A 293 41.22 -16.96 -4.40
C GLN A 293 40.65 -15.59 -4.72
N LYS A 294 41.43 -14.66 -5.32
CA LYS A 294 40.93 -13.33 -5.74
C LYS A 294 39.89 -13.44 -6.84
N ILE A 295 40.13 -14.27 -7.85
CA ILE A 295 39.15 -14.50 -8.92
C ILE A 295 37.86 -15.07 -8.34
N LEU A 296 37.96 -16.08 -7.50
CA LEU A 296 36.79 -16.72 -6.88
C LEU A 296 35.97 -15.72 -6.02
N ARG A 297 36.63 -14.84 -5.29
CA ARG A 297 35.98 -13.77 -4.51
C ARG A 297 35.18 -12.79 -5.38
N GLY A 298 35.70 -12.43 -6.53
CA GLY A 298 35.04 -11.49 -7.46
C GLY A 298 33.96 -12.13 -8.32
N VAL A 299 34.25 -13.28 -8.88
CA VAL A 299 33.40 -13.92 -9.89
C VAL A 299 32.23 -14.69 -9.31
N LEU A 300 32.41 -15.40 -8.19
CA LEU A 300 31.37 -16.23 -7.59
C LEU A 300 30.09 -15.47 -7.22
N PRO A 301 30.12 -14.29 -6.55
CA PRO A 301 28.90 -13.52 -6.27
C PRO A 301 28.17 -13.08 -7.53
N VAL A 302 28.92 -12.74 -8.61
CA VAL A 302 28.33 -12.32 -9.89
C VAL A 302 27.64 -13.50 -10.57
N ILE A 303 28.28 -14.66 -10.63
CA ILE A 303 27.66 -15.87 -11.20
C ILE A 303 26.38 -16.22 -10.44
N LEU A 304 26.41 -16.21 -9.10
CA LEU A 304 25.24 -16.52 -8.28
C LEU A 304 24.10 -15.50 -8.51
N LEU A 305 24.43 -14.23 -8.67
CA LEU A 305 23.44 -13.20 -8.99
C LEU A 305 22.83 -13.43 -10.37
N LEU A 306 23.64 -13.74 -11.39
CA LEU A 306 23.15 -14.02 -12.74
C LEU A 306 22.28 -15.27 -12.79
N VAL A 307 22.69 -16.35 -12.10
CA VAL A 307 21.88 -17.58 -11.99
C VAL A 307 20.55 -17.28 -11.30
N PHE A 308 20.58 -16.52 -10.18
CA PHE A 308 19.36 -16.11 -9.51
C PHE A 308 18.44 -15.28 -10.41
N LEU A 309 18.97 -14.28 -11.11
CA LEU A 309 18.18 -13.44 -12.02
C LEU A 309 17.60 -14.27 -13.18
N GLY A 310 18.37 -15.23 -13.72
CA GLY A 310 17.89 -16.14 -14.77
C GLY A 310 16.75 -17.03 -14.27
N VAL A 311 16.91 -17.67 -13.12
CA VAL A 311 15.85 -18.49 -12.51
C VAL A 311 14.61 -17.64 -12.17
N TYR A 312 14.82 -16.46 -11.58
CA TYR A 312 13.74 -15.55 -11.27
C TYR A 312 12.98 -15.10 -12.53
N ALA A 313 13.70 -14.72 -13.59
CA ALA A 313 13.09 -14.34 -14.87
C ALA A 313 12.29 -15.49 -15.47
N LEU A 314 12.84 -16.71 -15.46
CA LEU A 314 12.14 -17.90 -15.93
C LEU A 314 10.84 -18.14 -15.15
N VAL A 315 10.89 -18.10 -13.82
CA VAL A 315 9.70 -18.28 -12.96
C VAL A 315 8.68 -17.17 -13.24
N ALA A 316 9.11 -15.91 -13.37
CA ALA A 316 8.23 -14.79 -13.68
C ALA A 316 7.57 -14.96 -15.06
N ILE A 317 8.32 -15.38 -16.09
CA ILE A 317 7.79 -15.66 -17.44
C ILE A 317 6.77 -16.79 -17.39
N LEU A 318 7.08 -17.91 -16.73
CA LEU A 318 6.15 -19.04 -16.60
C LEU A 318 4.87 -18.64 -15.85
N LEU A 319 4.99 -17.83 -14.80
CA LEU A 319 3.83 -17.29 -14.09
C LEU A 319 2.97 -16.41 -15.00
N VAL A 320 3.58 -15.45 -15.69
CA VAL A 320 2.87 -14.56 -16.63
C VAL A 320 2.24 -15.35 -17.77
N TYR A 321 2.92 -16.37 -18.27
CA TYR A 321 2.39 -17.28 -19.28
C TYR A 321 1.18 -18.05 -18.76
N GLY A 322 1.25 -18.63 -17.56
CA GLY A 322 0.09 -19.29 -16.93
C GLY A 322 -1.10 -18.36 -16.76
N LEU A 323 -0.86 -17.13 -16.26
CA LEU A 323 -1.89 -16.12 -16.11
C LEU A 323 -2.44 -15.60 -17.45
N SER A 324 -1.65 -15.64 -18.52
CA SER A 324 -2.08 -15.23 -19.87
C SER A 324 -3.18 -16.14 -20.47
N GLN A 325 -3.29 -17.36 -19.97
CA GLN A 325 -4.39 -18.26 -20.34
C GLN A 325 -5.74 -17.82 -19.77
N MET A 326 -5.72 -16.96 -18.73
CA MET A 326 -6.90 -16.49 -18.02
C MET A 326 -7.21 -15.00 -18.31
N ASP A 327 -6.22 -14.20 -18.66
CA ASP A 327 -6.39 -12.76 -18.99
C ASP A 327 -5.81 -12.46 -20.39
N TRP A 328 -6.69 -12.21 -21.38
CA TRP A 328 -6.34 -11.90 -22.76
C TRP A 328 -5.35 -10.72 -22.90
N ARG A 329 -5.33 -9.81 -21.93
CA ARG A 329 -4.40 -8.67 -21.91
C ARG A 329 -2.96 -9.08 -21.63
N LEU A 330 -2.77 -10.14 -20.81
CA LEU A 330 -1.47 -10.75 -20.60
C LEU A 330 -1.06 -11.63 -21.79
N ALA A 331 -2.04 -12.26 -22.45
CA ALA A 331 -1.78 -13.03 -23.67
C ALA A 331 -1.13 -12.19 -24.78
N ARG A 332 -1.43 -10.89 -24.85
CA ARG A 332 -0.81 -9.98 -25.82
C ARG A 332 0.71 -9.92 -25.72
N PHE A 333 1.31 -10.06 -24.53
CA PHE A 333 2.77 -10.10 -24.39
C PHE A 333 3.40 -11.23 -25.21
N PHE A 334 2.70 -12.35 -25.36
CA PHE A 334 3.17 -13.53 -26.09
C PHE A 334 2.75 -13.51 -27.58
N GLN A 335 1.99 -12.51 -28.04
CA GLN A 335 1.59 -12.33 -29.43
C GLN A 335 2.64 -11.58 -30.26
N VAL A 336 3.62 -10.96 -29.61
CA VAL A 336 4.75 -10.33 -30.30
C VAL A 336 5.72 -11.42 -30.75
N THR A 337 5.62 -11.82 -32.02
CA THR A 337 6.38 -12.95 -32.56
C THR A 337 7.61 -12.53 -33.35
N SER A 338 7.78 -11.23 -33.66
CA SER A 338 8.91 -10.74 -34.44
C SER A 338 9.54 -9.47 -33.87
N VAL A 339 10.85 -9.33 -34.10
CA VAL A 339 11.62 -8.12 -33.74
C VAL A 339 11.06 -6.88 -34.45
N THR A 340 10.56 -7.04 -35.67
CA THR A 340 9.96 -5.96 -36.46
C THR A 340 8.68 -5.46 -35.79
N GLN A 341 7.80 -6.36 -35.31
CA GLN A 341 6.61 -5.96 -34.55
C GLN A 341 6.98 -5.26 -33.24
N LEU A 342 7.96 -5.78 -32.53
CA LEU A 342 8.45 -5.13 -31.29
C LEU A 342 8.96 -3.72 -31.60
N LYS A 343 9.74 -3.53 -32.67
CA LYS A 343 10.24 -2.23 -33.08
C LYS A 343 9.11 -1.27 -33.43
N LEU A 344 8.14 -1.70 -34.23
CA LEU A 344 6.96 -0.86 -34.58
C LEU A 344 6.18 -0.41 -33.34
N LEU A 345 6.05 -1.29 -32.33
CA LEU A 345 5.39 -0.96 -31.07
C LEU A 345 6.22 0.01 -30.22
N THR A 346 7.55 -0.14 -30.20
CA THR A 346 8.45 0.70 -29.40
C THR A 346 8.73 2.05 -30.04
N ASP A 347 8.68 2.16 -31.37
CA ASP A 347 8.83 3.43 -32.09
C ASP A 347 7.66 4.40 -31.80
N ASN A 348 6.50 3.86 -31.41
CA ASN A 348 5.35 4.65 -30.97
C ASN A 348 4.88 4.17 -29.59
N ILE A 349 5.28 4.91 -28.56
CA ILE A 349 4.99 4.58 -27.16
C ILE A 349 3.48 4.46 -26.86
N TYR A 350 2.63 5.21 -27.56
CA TYR A 350 1.18 5.10 -27.45
C TYR A 350 0.68 3.74 -27.96
N LEU A 351 1.15 3.31 -29.16
CA LEU A 351 0.79 2.00 -29.71
C LEU A 351 1.24 0.88 -28.79
N PHE A 352 2.41 1.00 -28.17
CA PHE A 352 2.90 0.04 -27.19
C PHE A 352 1.94 -0.06 -25.98
N PHE A 353 1.59 1.06 -25.34
CA PHE A 353 0.69 1.02 -24.19
C PHE A 353 -0.73 0.64 -24.57
N ASN A 354 -1.22 1.00 -25.75
CA ASN A 354 -2.51 0.56 -26.27
C ASN A 354 -2.55 -0.95 -26.52
N PHE A 355 -1.49 -1.49 -27.09
CA PHE A 355 -1.33 -2.93 -27.28
C PHE A 355 -1.39 -3.67 -25.93
N LEU A 356 -0.77 -3.14 -24.87
CA LEU A 356 -0.83 -3.69 -23.52
C LEU A 356 -2.16 -3.42 -22.78
N ALA A 357 -3.12 -2.76 -23.40
CA ALA A 357 -4.36 -2.25 -22.76
C ALA A 357 -4.05 -1.42 -21.49
N PHE A 358 -3.10 -0.50 -21.61
CA PHE A 358 -2.61 0.39 -20.57
C PHE A 358 -2.61 1.87 -20.98
N ALA A 359 -3.05 2.17 -22.21
CA ALA A 359 -3.01 3.51 -22.80
C ALA A 359 -3.75 4.57 -21.96
N GLU A 360 -4.91 4.20 -21.39
CA GLU A 360 -5.72 5.10 -20.56
C GLU A 360 -4.95 5.60 -19.33
N ARG A 361 -4.24 4.71 -18.62
CA ARG A 361 -3.39 5.14 -17.48
C ARG A 361 -2.21 5.98 -17.93
N PHE A 362 -1.58 5.59 -19.04
CA PHE A 362 -0.43 6.28 -19.57
C PHE A 362 -0.74 7.73 -19.96
N VAL A 363 -1.88 8.01 -20.60
CA VAL A 363 -2.26 9.38 -20.98
C VAL A 363 -2.52 10.26 -19.75
N TYR A 364 -3.10 9.72 -18.68
CA TYR A 364 -3.27 10.45 -17.42
C TYR A 364 -1.92 10.73 -16.73
N TRP A 365 -0.96 9.79 -16.77
CA TRP A 365 0.39 10.03 -16.27
C TRP A 365 1.11 11.11 -17.06
N MET A 366 0.99 11.09 -18.40
CA MET A 366 1.53 12.14 -19.26
C MET A 366 0.92 13.52 -18.94
N ALA A 367 -0.39 13.58 -18.72
CA ALA A 367 -1.04 14.83 -18.30
C ALA A 367 -0.45 15.33 -16.97
N GLY A 368 -0.33 14.45 -15.97
CA GLY A 368 0.30 14.78 -14.69
C GLY A 368 1.74 15.27 -14.83
N TRP A 369 2.54 14.62 -15.69
CA TRP A 369 3.91 15.06 -15.98
C TRP A 369 3.96 16.43 -16.66
N ARG A 370 3.06 16.71 -17.60
CA ARG A 370 2.97 18.02 -18.25
C ARG A 370 2.56 19.12 -17.27
N ILE A 371 1.62 18.85 -16.37
CA ILE A 371 1.23 19.79 -15.30
C ILE A 371 2.43 20.08 -14.39
N PHE A 372 3.18 19.06 -13.99
CA PHE A 372 4.41 19.23 -13.22
C PHE A 372 5.43 20.13 -13.94
N ASN A 373 5.63 19.97 -15.25
CA ASN A 373 6.54 20.82 -16.01
C ASN A 373 6.08 22.29 -16.09
N LEU A 374 4.77 22.54 -16.01
CA LEU A 374 4.22 23.91 -15.95
C LEU A 374 4.40 24.53 -14.55
N TYR A 375 4.28 23.73 -13.49
CA TYR A 375 4.31 24.17 -12.09
C TYR A 375 5.26 23.30 -11.25
N PRO A 376 6.59 23.33 -11.51
CA PRO A 376 7.49 22.31 -10.98
C PRO A 376 7.78 22.43 -9.47
N ILE A 377 7.65 23.60 -8.85
CA ILE A 377 8.08 23.82 -7.47
C ILE A 377 7.02 23.35 -6.46
N PHE A 378 5.80 23.91 -6.52
CA PHE A 378 4.71 23.61 -5.58
C PHE A 378 3.53 22.93 -6.23
N GLY A 379 3.54 22.72 -7.56
CA GLY A 379 2.40 22.14 -8.27
C GLY A 379 1.18 23.08 -8.33
N VAL A 380 0.01 22.49 -8.57
CA VAL A 380 -1.26 23.23 -8.78
C VAL A 380 -2.23 23.13 -7.59
N GLY A 381 -1.79 22.58 -6.45
CA GLY A 381 -2.64 22.32 -5.29
C GLY A 381 -3.37 20.98 -5.38
N LEU A 382 -3.74 20.44 -4.20
CA LEU A 382 -4.42 19.14 -4.09
C LEU A 382 -5.79 19.17 -4.77
N GLY A 383 -6.08 18.15 -5.59
CA GLY A 383 -7.36 18.00 -6.28
C GLY A 383 -7.49 18.81 -7.58
N ASN A 384 -6.56 19.72 -7.87
CA ASN A 384 -6.66 20.64 -9.00
C ASN A 384 -6.10 20.11 -10.33
N ALA A 385 -5.35 19.02 -10.31
CA ALA A 385 -4.70 18.51 -11.53
C ALA A 385 -5.69 18.23 -12.68
N GLY A 386 -6.88 17.72 -12.34
CA GLY A 386 -7.90 17.38 -13.35
C GLY A 386 -8.44 18.56 -14.14
N PHE A 387 -8.38 19.78 -13.62
CA PHE A 387 -8.79 21.01 -14.34
C PHE A 387 -7.90 21.30 -15.56
N TYR A 388 -6.63 20.85 -15.52
CA TYR A 388 -5.67 21.06 -16.60
C TYR A 388 -5.73 20.00 -17.70
N PHE A 389 -6.48 18.91 -17.52
CA PHE A 389 -6.50 17.80 -18.48
C PHE A 389 -6.92 18.19 -19.90
N PRO A 390 -7.90 19.11 -20.13
CA PRO A 390 -8.23 19.54 -21.48
C PRO A 390 -7.03 20.09 -22.28
N TYR A 391 -6.06 20.65 -21.56
CA TYR A 391 -4.87 21.31 -22.14
C TYR A 391 -3.61 20.44 -22.11
N THR A 392 -3.60 19.41 -21.28
CA THR A 392 -2.40 18.58 -21.03
C THR A 392 -2.50 17.16 -21.54
N LEU A 393 -3.71 16.67 -21.82
CA LEU A 393 -3.89 15.38 -22.48
C LEU A 393 -3.31 15.40 -23.90
N PRO A 394 -2.59 14.34 -24.32
CA PRO A 394 -2.14 14.22 -25.71
C PRO A 394 -3.33 14.03 -26.67
N ALA A 395 -3.19 14.49 -27.91
CA ALA A 395 -4.28 14.48 -28.90
C ALA A 395 -4.90 13.09 -29.11
N TYR A 396 -4.11 12.04 -29.15
CA TYR A 396 -4.60 10.66 -29.31
C TYR A 396 -5.42 10.13 -28.12
N SER A 397 -5.36 10.78 -26.95
CA SER A 397 -6.13 10.36 -25.78
C SER A 397 -7.65 10.44 -26.00
N TRP A 398 -8.08 11.33 -26.90
CA TRP A 398 -9.49 11.53 -27.25
C TRP A 398 -10.12 10.36 -28.00
N SER A 399 -9.34 9.41 -28.49
CA SER A 399 -9.84 8.14 -29.04
C SER A 399 -10.10 7.06 -27.99
N LEU A 400 -9.70 7.29 -26.72
CA LEU A 400 -9.82 6.31 -25.65
C LEU A 400 -11.21 6.39 -24.99
N PRO A 401 -11.94 5.24 -24.83
CA PRO A 401 -13.29 5.23 -24.28
C PRO A 401 -13.39 5.82 -22.88
N GLU A 402 -12.46 5.48 -21.97
CA GLU A 402 -12.48 6.00 -20.59
C GLU A 402 -12.29 7.52 -20.55
N VAL A 403 -11.44 8.08 -21.43
CA VAL A 403 -11.22 9.52 -21.52
C VAL A 403 -12.49 10.20 -22.02
N MET A 404 -13.10 9.65 -23.07
CA MET A 404 -14.35 10.17 -23.64
C MET A 404 -15.49 10.13 -22.61
N ASP A 405 -15.66 9.00 -21.92
CA ASP A 405 -16.70 8.85 -20.90
C ASP A 405 -16.46 9.83 -19.73
N THR A 406 -15.22 9.91 -19.22
CA THR A 406 -14.87 10.81 -18.12
C THR A 406 -15.06 12.28 -18.51
N TYR A 407 -14.75 12.64 -19.74
CA TYR A 407 -14.80 14.02 -20.20
C TYR A 407 -16.21 14.47 -20.56
N PHE A 408 -16.98 13.65 -21.28
CA PHE A 408 -18.27 14.03 -21.85
C PHE A 408 -19.50 13.50 -21.10
N ARG A 409 -19.39 12.37 -20.39
CA ARG A 409 -20.53 11.71 -19.76
C ARG A 409 -20.55 11.83 -18.24
N LEU A 410 -19.38 11.80 -17.60
CA LEU A 410 -19.30 11.88 -16.14
C LEU A 410 -19.22 13.34 -15.67
N SER A 411 -19.84 13.64 -14.53
CA SER A 411 -19.76 14.97 -13.90
C SER A 411 -18.54 15.14 -12.99
N THR A 412 -17.72 14.11 -12.84
CA THR A 412 -16.53 14.13 -11.97
C THR A 412 -15.32 14.71 -12.68
N ILE A 413 -14.45 15.38 -11.92
CA ILE A 413 -13.13 15.76 -12.41
C ILE A 413 -12.24 14.52 -12.49
N PRO A 414 -11.54 14.29 -13.63
CA PRO A 414 -10.62 13.16 -13.74
C PRO A 414 -9.40 13.35 -12.85
N ASN A 415 -8.84 12.25 -12.35
CA ASN A 415 -7.58 12.24 -11.60
C ASN A 415 -6.45 11.58 -12.41
N ILE A 416 -5.21 11.71 -11.92
CA ILE A 416 -3.99 11.25 -12.62
C ILE A 416 -3.83 9.72 -12.64
N LYS A 417 -4.63 8.96 -11.89
CA LYS A 417 -4.55 7.49 -11.79
C LYS A 417 -3.19 6.96 -11.32
N SER A 418 -2.36 7.81 -10.71
CA SER A 418 -1.08 7.47 -10.12
C SER A 418 -0.74 8.46 -9.01
N LEU A 419 -0.39 7.97 -7.83
CA LEU A 419 0.03 8.80 -6.71
C LEU A 419 1.36 9.53 -7.01
N TRP A 420 2.29 8.88 -7.71
CA TRP A 420 3.57 9.48 -8.03
C TRP A 420 3.42 10.72 -8.91
N PHE A 421 2.70 10.61 -10.02
CA PHE A 421 2.45 11.75 -10.90
C PHE A 421 1.49 12.77 -10.27
N ARG A 422 0.57 12.31 -9.43
CA ARG A 422 -0.31 13.19 -8.67
C ARG A 422 0.47 14.06 -7.68
N LEU A 423 1.39 13.48 -6.90
CA LEU A 423 2.26 14.22 -6.00
C LEU A 423 3.08 15.27 -6.75
N LEU A 424 3.69 14.89 -7.89
CA LEU A 424 4.45 15.84 -8.72
C LEU A 424 3.57 16.98 -9.25
N ALA A 425 2.40 16.66 -9.79
CA ALA A 425 1.51 17.66 -10.39
C ALA A 425 0.87 18.58 -9.34
N GLU A 426 0.40 18.01 -8.21
CA GLU A 426 -0.38 18.74 -7.20
C GLU A 426 0.49 19.42 -6.13
N THR A 427 1.68 18.88 -5.81
CA THR A 427 2.54 19.41 -4.74
C THR A 427 3.96 19.77 -5.20
N GLY A 428 4.24 19.59 -6.49
CA GLY A 428 5.54 19.88 -7.09
C GLY A 428 6.68 19.02 -6.54
N ILE A 429 7.91 19.42 -6.87
CA ILE A 429 9.11 18.70 -6.42
C ILE A 429 9.31 18.81 -4.90
N VAL A 430 8.87 19.91 -4.27
CA VAL A 430 9.02 20.13 -2.83
C VAL A 430 8.14 19.15 -2.05
N GLY A 431 6.85 18.99 -2.43
CA GLY A 431 5.96 18.02 -1.80
C GLY A 431 6.38 16.59 -2.10
N PHE A 432 6.71 16.28 -3.35
CA PHE A 432 7.18 14.95 -3.75
C PHE A 432 8.43 14.52 -2.95
N SER A 433 9.43 15.40 -2.85
CA SER A 433 10.67 15.12 -2.10
C SER A 433 10.42 14.94 -0.61
N SER A 434 9.51 15.73 -0.02
CA SER A 434 9.13 15.61 1.39
C SER A 434 8.44 14.27 1.67
N PHE A 435 7.51 13.85 0.79
CA PHE A 435 6.84 12.55 0.87
C PHE A 435 7.83 11.38 0.72
N LEU A 436 8.74 11.48 -0.25
CA LEU A 436 9.76 10.45 -0.47
C LEU A 436 10.74 10.37 0.72
N THR A 437 11.11 11.51 1.31
CA THR A 437 11.94 11.58 2.53
C THR A 437 11.27 10.83 3.68
N TRP A 438 9.96 11.01 3.88
CA TRP A 438 9.21 10.24 4.85
C TRP A 438 9.29 8.74 4.59
N CYS A 439 9.03 8.29 3.36
CA CYS A 439 9.14 6.88 2.99
C CYS A 439 10.56 6.32 3.28
N LEU A 440 11.61 7.08 2.95
CA LEU A 440 13.01 6.68 3.19
C LEU A 440 13.34 6.59 4.70
N ILE A 441 12.80 7.48 5.52
CA ILE A 441 13.01 7.43 6.98
C ILE A 441 12.31 6.21 7.58
N VAL A 442 11.07 5.92 7.15
CA VAL A 442 10.37 4.70 7.58
C VAL A 442 11.10 3.44 7.08
N PHE A 443 11.63 3.46 5.84
CA PHE A 443 12.44 2.37 5.31
C PHE A 443 13.69 2.11 6.18
N ARG A 444 14.43 3.16 6.56
CA ARG A 444 15.59 3.05 7.47
C ARG A 444 15.21 2.48 8.83
N SER A 445 14.07 2.92 9.38
CA SER A 445 13.56 2.39 10.66
C SER A 445 13.20 0.91 10.53
N ALA A 446 12.49 0.51 9.48
CA ALA A 446 12.17 -0.90 9.20
C ALA A 446 13.45 -1.75 9.03
N TRP A 447 14.43 -1.20 8.29
CA TRP A 447 15.73 -1.86 8.09
C TRP A 447 16.48 -2.10 9.39
N SER A 448 16.44 -1.15 10.34
CA SER A 448 17.03 -1.30 11.66
C SER A 448 16.29 -2.33 12.52
N ILE A 449 14.96 -2.23 12.59
CA ILE A 449 14.12 -3.10 13.43
C ILE A 449 14.25 -4.58 13.01
N ARG A 450 14.41 -4.88 11.72
CA ARG A 450 14.55 -6.27 11.22
C ARG A 450 15.75 -7.02 11.80
N LEU A 451 16.73 -6.32 12.35
CA LEU A 451 17.92 -6.89 13.00
C LEU A 451 17.68 -7.24 14.47
N ASN A 452 16.53 -6.91 15.03
CA ASN A 452 16.19 -7.18 16.42
C ASN A 452 16.18 -8.71 16.71
N LYS A 453 16.48 -9.07 17.96
CA LYS A 453 16.42 -10.46 18.42
C LYS A 453 14.97 -10.95 18.59
N SER A 454 14.03 -10.06 18.94
CA SER A 454 12.61 -10.39 19.07
C SER A 454 12.02 -10.73 17.70
N HIS A 455 11.43 -11.91 17.58
CA HIS A 455 10.77 -12.37 16.35
C HIS A 455 9.65 -11.40 15.91
N LEU A 456 8.87 -10.85 16.84
CA LEU A 456 7.80 -9.88 16.53
C LEU A 456 8.38 -8.61 15.87
N PHE A 457 9.41 -8.00 16.47
CA PHE A 457 9.99 -6.78 15.93
C PHE A 457 10.70 -7.04 14.59
N LYS A 458 11.41 -8.14 14.47
CA LYS A 458 12.02 -8.59 13.23
C LYS A 458 10.98 -8.75 12.12
N THR A 459 9.81 -9.34 12.43
CA THR A 459 8.69 -9.49 11.49
C THR A 459 8.17 -8.12 11.05
N VAL A 460 7.92 -7.20 11.99
CA VAL A 460 7.46 -5.84 11.64
C VAL A 460 8.50 -5.09 10.80
N GLY A 461 9.80 -5.29 11.06
CA GLY A 461 10.86 -4.73 10.22
C GLY A 461 10.79 -5.23 8.77
N TRP A 462 10.68 -6.54 8.55
CA TRP A 462 10.51 -7.12 7.22
C TRP A 462 9.19 -6.70 6.57
N PHE A 463 8.11 -6.69 7.33
CA PHE A 463 6.81 -6.19 6.88
C PHE A 463 6.92 -4.78 6.30
N GLY A 464 7.53 -3.85 7.03
CA GLY A 464 7.70 -2.47 6.57
C GLY A 464 8.53 -2.36 5.28
N LEU A 465 9.60 -3.15 5.16
CA LEU A 465 10.40 -3.20 3.93
C LEU A 465 9.57 -3.68 2.74
N PHE A 466 8.81 -4.76 2.91
CA PHE A 466 7.98 -5.31 1.84
C PHE A 466 6.84 -4.37 1.44
N VAL A 467 6.21 -3.69 2.40
CA VAL A 467 5.19 -2.65 2.11
C VAL A 467 5.78 -1.53 1.25
N LEU A 468 6.94 -1.00 1.62
CA LEU A 468 7.56 0.10 0.88
C LEU A 468 8.06 -0.32 -0.50
N VAL A 469 8.58 -1.55 -0.65
CA VAL A 469 8.95 -2.11 -1.96
C VAL A 469 7.70 -2.32 -2.83
N ALA A 470 6.62 -2.89 -2.27
CA ALA A 470 5.36 -3.04 -2.98
C ALA A 470 4.78 -1.68 -3.41
N PHE A 471 4.88 -0.68 -2.56
CA PHE A 471 4.36 0.66 -2.80
C PHE A 471 5.02 1.36 -4.00
N VAL A 472 6.27 1.01 -4.35
CA VAL A 472 6.91 1.54 -5.58
C VAL A 472 6.04 1.27 -6.81
N ILE A 473 5.47 0.08 -6.93
CA ILE A 473 4.58 -0.28 -8.05
C ILE A 473 3.14 0.13 -7.78
N GLU A 474 2.61 -0.12 -6.57
CA GLU A 474 1.22 0.24 -6.25
C GLU A 474 0.96 1.75 -6.33
N GLY A 475 1.95 2.60 -6.10
CA GLY A 475 1.85 4.04 -6.29
C GLY A 475 1.56 4.49 -7.73
N PHE A 476 1.81 3.63 -8.73
CA PHE A 476 1.35 3.84 -10.12
C PHE A 476 -0.11 3.45 -10.35
N SER A 477 -0.75 2.77 -9.40
CA SER A 477 -2.15 2.33 -9.47
C SER A 477 -3.05 3.00 -8.44
N THR A 478 -2.48 3.51 -7.35
CA THR A 478 -3.16 4.28 -6.31
C THR A 478 -3.38 5.71 -6.79
N ASP A 479 -4.55 6.26 -6.54
CA ASP A 479 -4.90 7.62 -6.94
C ASP A 479 -5.52 8.46 -5.80
N THR A 480 -5.61 7.88 -4.59
CA THR A 480 -6.19 8.53 -3.42
C THR A 480 -5.36 8.32 -2.16
N PHE A 481 -5.40 9.30 -1.27
CA PHE A 481 -4.81 9.19 0.06
C PHE A 481 -5.76 8.54 1.09
N ALA A 482 -7.05 8.37 0.77
CA ALA A 482 -8.05 7.94 1.75
C ALA A 482 -8.09 6.43 2.00
N LEU A 483 -7.40 5.60 1.21
CA LEU A 483 -7.29 4.16 1.46
C LEU A 483 -6.31 3.87 2.61
N PRO A 484 -6.70 3.11 3.64
CA PRO A 484 -5.99 3.05 4.91
C PRO A 484 -4.71 2.22 4.92
N TYR A 485 -4.51 1.32 3.95
CA TYR A 485 -3.54 0.21 4.03
C TYR A 485 -2.09 0.65 4.19
N LEU A 486 -1.63 1.58 3.34
CA LEU A 486 -0.27 2.14 3.42
C LEU A 486 -0.04 2.84 4.76
N TRP A 487 -0.98 3.69 5.15
CA TRP A 487 -0.86 4.54 6.34
C TRP A 487 -0.85 3.72 7.62
N LEU A 488 -1.75 2.74 7.73
CA LEU A 488 -1.79 1.80 8.84
C LEU A 488 -0.48 1.01 8.94
N SER A 489 0.00 0.48 7.81
CA SER A 489 1.22 -0.33 7.76
C SER A 489 2.45 0.46 8.19
N LEU A 490 2.62 1.69 7.66
CA LEU A 490 3.75 2.54 8.04
C LEU A 490 3.60 3.10 9.46
N GLY A 491 2.36 3.29 9.95
CA GLY A 491 2.07 3.61 11.35
C GLY A 491 2.50 2.50 12.31
N ILE A 492 2.23 1.23 11.97
CA ILE A 492 2.69 0.05 12.72
C ILE A 492 4.22 0.02 12.78
N VAL A 493 4.90 0.24 11.66
CA VAL A 493 6.38 0.25 11.59
C VAL A 493 6.94 1.37 12.46
N SER A 494 6.41 2.59 12.35
CA SER A 494 6.87 3.76 13.11
C SER A 494 6.66 3.60 14.61
N ALA A 495 5.51 3.04 15.03
CA ALA A 495 5.27 2.72 16.44
C ALA A 495 6.26 1.69 16.98
N THR A 496 6.51 0.63 16.20
CA THR A 496 7.46 -0.43 16.59
C THR A 496 8.88 0.12 16.69
N ALA A 497 9.28 1.02 15.77
CA ALA A 497 10.57 1.70 15.84
C ALA A 497 10.73 2.55 17.11
N ALA A 498 9.67 3.25 17.51
CA ALA A 498 9.68 4.05 18.73
C ALA A 498 9.75 3.17 19.98
N ILE A 499 9.01 2.06 20.06
CA ILE A 499 9.11 1.08 21.16
C ILE A 499 10.55 0.52 21.23
N TYR A 500 11.12 0.15 20.11
CA TYR A 500 12.47 -0.41 20.05
C TYR A 500 13.53 0.58 20.54
N ARG A 501 13.47 1.85 20.09
CA ARG A 501 14.40 2.88 20.58
C ARG A 501 14.29 3.09 22.07
N LYS A 502 13.07 3.12 22.63
CA LYS A 502 12.86 3.25 24.06
C LYS A 502 13.54 2.10 24.83
N GLN A 503 13.35 0.85 24.38
CA GLN A 503 14.01 -0.31 25.00
C GLN A 503 15.54 -0.21 24.99
N LEU A 504 16.14 0.30 23.91
CA LEU A 504 17.59 0.51 23.83
C LEU A 504 18.06 1.59 24.82
N THR A 505 17.30 2.68 24.97
CA THR A 505 17.63 3.74 25.92
C THR A 505 17.53 3.23 27.38
N ASP A 506 16.48 2.48 27.70
CA ASP A 506 16.27 1.91 29.04
C ASP A 506 17.37 0.89 29.39
N GLN A 507 17.83 0.09 28.41
CA GLN A 507 18.95 -0.83 28.58
C GLN A 507 20.30 -0.11 28.77
N ALA A 508 20.51 1.01 28.08
CA ALA A 508 21.74 1.80 28.20
C ALA A 508 21.83 2.60 29.52
N ALA A 509 20.68 2.94 30.12
CA ALA A 509 20.60 3.66 31.38
C ALA A 509 20.98 2.78 32.62
N GLY A 510 21.08 1.44 32.43
CA GLY A 510 21.36 0.49 33.53
C GLY A 510 20.21 0.39 34.54
N PRO A 511 20.26 -0.58 35.46
CA PRO A 511 19.35 -0.57 36.60
C PRO A 511 19.68 0.66 37.47
N VAL A 512 18.65 1.50 37.69
CA VAL A 512 18.75 2.54 38.73
C VAL A 512 19.02 1.78 40.03
N LEU A 513 20.27 1.87 40.55
CA LEU A 513 20.57 1.42 41.89
C LEU A 513 19.76 2.32 42.81
N ASP A 514 18.65 1.79 43.34
CA ASP A 514 17.94 2.41 44.45
C ASP A 514 18.91 2.43 45.63
N THR A 515 19.56 3.59 45.82
CA THR A 515 20.35 3.92 46.98
C THR A 515 19.48 4.53 48.07
#